data_ba1d5ad6eee1fd6205deaeceaf057713
#
_entry.id   ba1d5ad6eee1fd6205deaeceaf057713
#
_cell.length_a   1.000
_cell.length_b   1.000
_cell.length_c   1.000
_cell.angle_alpha   90.00
_cell.angle_beta   90.00
_cell.angle_gamma   90.00
#
_symmetry.space_group_name_H-M   'P 1'
#
loop_
_entity.id
_entity.type
_entity.pdbx_description
1 polymer ?
#
loop_
_entity_poly.entity_id
_entity_poly.type
_entity_poly.pdbx_seq_one_letter_code
_entity_poly.pdbx_strand_id
1 'polypeptide(L)'
;VLEGLSALGKDDPELASVVLDAVRREGVTIREGAMVQRVSGTAGAIKVEIKTEAGSETIEGTHLLMAVGRKPNLEGLGLEKAGIDYEKSGIKVDAGLTTSNRKVYAIGDCIGGLQFTHVANYHAGIVIRRALFRIPAKVDTGVIPWVTYTEPEMAHVGLTEAAARDKYSKVNVLRWPMHENDRAQAQLTTEGLVKVVVDKRGRILGASIVGENAGELIQMWSLAISQKMKIKVMMNWISPYPTLSEVNKRVAYRQYATAASNTAVRKVIGWLAKLG
;
A
#
# COMPACT_ATOMS: atom_id res chain seq x y z
N VAL A 1 -6.17 7.77 -19.67
CA VAL A 1 -6.41 8.16 -18.27
C VAL A 1 -6.03 9.61 -18.10
N LEU A 2 -6.90 10.40 -17.41
CA LEU A 2 -6.66 11.79 -17.06
C LEU A 2 -6.55 11.87 -15.53
N GLU A 3 -5.40 12.30 -15.03
CA GLU A 3 -5.12 12.47 -13.61
C GLU A 3 -4.71 13.91 -13.33
N GLY A 4 -5.40 14.57 -12.39
CA GLY A 4 -5.15 15.98 -12.06
C GLY A 4 -3.82 16.23 -11.36
N LEU A 5 -3.26 15.22 -10.73
CA LEU A 5 -1.97 15.27 -10.03
C LEU A 5 -1.02 14.23 -10.64
N SER A 6 -0.51 13.31 -9.82
CA SER A 6 0.33 12.20 -10.24
C SER A 6 -0.43 10.88 -10.13
N ALA A 7 -0.41 10.07 -11.18
CA ALA A 7 -0.99 8.75 -11.19
C ALA A 7 -0.29 7.86 -10.13
N LEU A 8 -1.09 7.14 -9.33
CA LEU A 8 -0.60 6.34 -8.19
C LEU A 8 0.23 7.15 -7.17
N GLY A 9 0.01 8.47 -7.07
CA GLY A 9 0.84 9.38 -6.25
C GLY A 9 0.82 9.12 -4.74
N LYS A 10 0.00 8.19 -4.24
CA LYS A 10 0.00 7.74 -2.83
C LYS A 10 0.97 6.58 -2.57
N ASP A 11 1.41 5.93 -3.63
CA ASP A 11 2.27 4.76 -3.57
C ASP A 11 3.76 5.14 -3.70
N ASP A 12 4.62 4.17 -3.51
CA ASP A 12 6.06 4.38 -3.69
C ASP A 12 6.36 4.63 -5.18
N PRO A 13 7.01 5.75 -5.55
CA PRO A 13 7.18 6.13 -6.95
C PRO A 13 8.02 5.12 -7.75
N GLU A 14 8.94 4.40 -7.11
CA GLU A 14 9.75 3.36 -7.76
C GLU A 14 8.88 2.18 -8.21
N LEU A 15 7.89 1.79 -7.40
CA LEU A 15 6.97 0.71 -7.73
C LEU A 15 5.84 1.20 -8.66
N ALA A 16 5.34 2.41 -8.43
CA ALA A 16 4.32 3.02 -9.26
C ALA A 16 4.78 3.14 -10.72
N SER A 17 6.07 3.50 -10.96
CA SER A 17 6.61 3.58 -12.32
C SER A 17 6.51 2.25 -13.09
N VAL A 18 6.75 1.11 -12.41
CA VAL A 18 6.64 -0.22 -13.04
C VAL A 18 5.22 -0.48 -13.55
N VAL A 19 4.21 -0.17 -12.72
CA VAL A 19 2.80 -0.30 -13.11
C VAL A 19 2.45 0.63 -14.27
N LEU A 20 2.82 1.91 -14.17
CA LEU A 20 2.50 2.91 -15.17
C LEU A 20 3.16 2.59 -16.53
N ASP A 21 4.38 2.07 -16.51
CA ASP A 21 5.09 1.66 -17.73
C ASP A 21 4.46 0.41 -18.35
N ALA A 22 4.01 -0.56 -17.54
CA ALA A 22 3.26 -1.71 -18.04
C ALA A 22 1.96 -1.28 -18.72
N VAL A 23 1.15 -0.45 -18.05
CA VAL A 23 -0.11 0.06 -18.57
C VAL A 23 0.09 0.88 -19.88
N ARG A 24 1.17 1.67 -19.96
CA ARG A 24 1.52 2.41 -21.19
C ARG A 24 1.91 1.47 -22.33
N ARG A 25 2.64 0.39 -22.08
CA ARG A 25 2.98 -0.63 -23.08
C ARG A 25 1.76 -1.32 -23.68
N GLU A 26 0.69 -1.44 -22.89
CA GLU A 26 -0.62 -1.93 -23.37
C GLU A 26 -1.40 -0.92 -24.21
N GLY A 27 -0.83 0.26 -24.47
CA GLY A 27 -1.42 1.30 -25.33
C GLY A 27 -2.28 2.32 -24.57
N VAL A 28 -2.33 2.29 -23.26
CA VAL A 28 -3.07 3.29 -22.46
C VAL A 28 -2.30 4.60 -22.39
N THR A 29 -2.90 5.68 -22.86
CA THR A 29 -2.37 7.03 -22.68
C THR A 29 -2.69 7.52 -21.26
N ILE A 30 -1.66 7.82 -20.47
CA ILE A 30 -1.80 8.39 -19.12
C ILE A 30 -1.30 9.84 -19.16
N ARG A 31 -2.17 10.79 -18.83
CA ARG A 31 -1.87 12.23 -18.73
C ARG A 31 -1.99 12.67 -17.29
N GLU A 32 -0.88 13.03 -16.71
CA GLU A 32 -0.77 13.60 -15.36
C GLU A 32 -0.81 15.12 -15.41
N GLY A 33 -1.17 15.78 -14.31
CA GLY A 33 -1.37 17.23 -14.28
C GLY A 33 -2.53 17.72 -15.19
N ALA A 34 -3.42 16.82 -15.58
CA ALA A 34 -4.52 17.07 -16.52
C ALA A 34 -5.82 17.34 -15.76
N MET A 35 -6.08 18.61 -15.46
CA MET A 35 -7.29 19.04 -14.74
C MET A 35 -8.49 19.10 -15.70
N VAL A 36 -9.47 18.21 -15.51
CA VAL A 36 -10.72 18.22 -16.26
C VAL A 36 -11.52 19.49 -15.89
N GLN A 37 -11.85 20.29 -16.92
CA GLN A 37 -12.62 21.53 -16.79
C GLN A 37 -14.09 21.32 -17.12
N ARG A 38 -14.37 20.56 -18.19
CA ARG A 38 -15.72 20.37 -18.70
C ARG A 38 -15.83 19.02 -19.42
N VAL A 39 -16.99 18.41 -19.30
CA VAL A 39 -17.41 17.27 -20.12
C VAL A 39 -18.66 17.68 -20.88
N SER A 40 -18.72 17.38 -22.17
CA SER A 40 -19.84 17.69 -23.08
C SER A 40 -20.00 16.61 -24.13
N GLY A 41 -21.05 16.69 -24.96
CA GLY A 41 -21.33 15.72 -26.01
C GLY A 41 -22.46 14.75 -25.64
N THR A 42 -22.55 13.67 -26.40
CA THR A 42 -23.53 12.59 -26.23
C THR A 42 -22.86 11.24 -26.23
N ALA A 43 -23.61 10.17 -25.96
CA ALA A 43 -23.10 8.81 -26.05
C ALA A 43 -22.49 8.55 -27.45
N GLY A 44 -21.28 8.04 -27.49
CA GLY A 44 -20.52 7.80 -28.73
C GLY A 44 -19.70 9.01 -29.22
N ALA A 45 -19.93 10.23 -28.72
CA ALA A 45 -19.24 11.46 -29.13
C ALA A 45 -19.01 12.40 -27.95
N ILE A 46 -18.16 11.99 -27.03
CA ILE A 46 -17.86 12.70 -25.78
C ILE A 46 -16.63 13.58 -25.98
N LYS A 47 -16.69 14.81 -25.45
CA LYS A 47 -15.59 15.76 -25.43
C LYS A 47 -15.24 16.10 -23.99
N VAL A 48 -13.97 16.01 -23.66
CA VAL A 48 -13.42 16.35 -22.34
C VAL A 48 -12.41 17.47 -22.51
N GLU A 49 -12.74 18.65 -22.00
CA GLU A 49 -11.83 19.79 -21.94
C GLU A 49 -10.94 19.67 -20.72
N ILE A 50 -9.63 19.69 -20.94
CA ILE A 50 -8.63 19.63 -19.88
C ILE A 50 -7.76 20.88 -19.89
N LYS A 51 -7.20 21.20 -18.73
CA LYS A 51 -6.18 22.22 -18.54
C LYS A 51 -4.91 21.55 -18.02
N THR A 52 -3.80 21.79 -18.69
CA THR A 52 -2.45 21.37 -18.31
C THR A 52 -1.55 22.60 -18.19
N GLU A 53 -0.30 22.44 -17.77
CA GLU A 53 0.69 23.52 -17.80
C GLU A 53 0.95 24.05 -19.22
N ALA A 54 0.81 23.21 -20.24
CA ALA A 54 0.98 23.59 -21.66
C ALA A 54 -0.22 24.35 -22.25
N GLY A 55 -1.36 24.42 -21.53
CA GLY A 55 -2.59 25.09 -21.99
C GLY A 55 -3.83 24.21 -21.91
N SER A 56 -4.89 24.65 -22.63
CA SER A 56 -6.15 23.91 -22.68
C SER A 56 -6.21 23.04 -23.94
N GLU A 57 -6.78 21.85 -23.78
CA GLU A 57 -6.92 20.85 -24.85
C GLU A 57 -8.28 20.16 -24.74
N THR A 58 -8.83 19.70 -25.86
CA THR A 58 -10.04 18.87 -25.91
C THR A 58 -9.70 17.46 -26.35
N ILE A 59 -10.10 16.49 -25.55
CA ILE A 59 -9.95 15.05 -25.85
C ILE A 59 -11.32 14.53 -26.26
N GLU A 60 -11.38 13.81 -27.35
CA GLU A 60 -12.58 13.16 -27.85
C GLU A 60 -12.56 11.66 -27.55
N GLY A 61 -13.73 11.10 -27.27
CA GLY A 61 -13.89 9.68 -26.99
C GLY A 61 -15.32 9.21 -27.16
N THR A 62 -15.51 7.90 -27.19
CA THR A 62 -16.82 7.27 -27.31
C THR A 62 -17.47 6.96 -25.97
N HIS A 63 -16.67 6.67 -24.97
CA HIS A 63 -17.11 6.31 -23.61
C HIS A 63 -16.33 7.10 -22.57
N LEU A 64 -16.96 7.39 -21.43
CA LEU A 64 -16.32 8.05 -20.29
C LEU A 64 -16.55 7.22 -19.02
N LEU A 65 -15.45 6.84 -18.37
CA LEU A 65 -15.46 6.29 -17.01
C LEU A 65 -15.07 7.39 -16.03
N MET A 66 -15.99 7.74 -15.11
CA MET A 66 -15.73 8.69 -14.03
C MET A 66 -15.29 7.94 -12.77
N ALA A 67 -13.98 7.90 -12.53
CA ALA A 67 -13.36 7.27 -11.36
C ALA A 67 -12.68 8.31 -10.44
N VAL A 68 -13.36 9.42 -10.19
CA VAL A 68 -12.84 10.65 -9.56
C VAL A 68 -12.87 10.63 -8.03
N GLY A 69 -12.98 9.47 -7.42
CA GLY A 69 -12.96 9.28 -5.97
C GLY A 69 -14.29 8.76 -5.40
N ARG A 70 -14.35 8.73 -4.07
CA ARG A 70 -15.49 8.24 -3.30
C ARG A 70 -15.91 9.27 -2.26
N LYS A 71 -17.22 9.41 -2.05
CA LYS A 71 -17.82 10.24 -1.01
C LYS A 71 -18.58 9.33 -0.05
N PRO A 72 -18.41 9.46 1.28
CA PRO A 72 -19.25 8.77 2.24
C PRO A 72 -20.74 9.13 2.03
N ASN A 73 -21.61 8.13 2.02
CA ASN A 73 -23.05 8.37 1.95
C ASN A 73 -23.59 8.57 3.37
N LEU A 74 -23.86 9.83 3.73
CA LEU A 74 -24.31 10.24 5.07
C LEU A 74 -25.74 10.78 5.06
N GLU A 75 -26.31 10.97 3.88
CA GLU A 75 -27.64 11.56 3.71
C GLU A 75 -28.72 10.59 4.19
N GLY A 76 -29.74 11.11 4.88
CA GLY A 76 -30.88 10.33 5.36
C GLY A 76 -30.64 9.49 6.61
N LEU A 77 -29.43 9.52 7.20
CA LEU A 77 -29.10 8.75 8.39
C LEU A 77 -29.60 9.39 9.70
N GLY A 78 -30.10 10.61 9.66
CA GLY A 78 -30.61 11.33 10.86
C GLY A 78 -29.52 11.61 11.90
N LEU A 79 -28.28 11.85 11.47
CA LEU A 79 -27.10 12.01 12.33
C LEU A 79 -27.28 13.14 13.34
N GLU A 80 -27.84 14.28 12.92
CA GLU A 80 -28.12 15.44 13.80
C GLU A 80 -29.09 15.07 14.90
N LYS A 81 -30.18 14.34 14.56
CA LYS A 81 -31.19 13.89 15.55
C LYS A 81 -30.59 12.91 16.55
N ALA A 82 -29.60 12.16 16.14
CA ALA A 82 -28.87 11.20 16.99
C ALA A 82 -27.72 11.87 17.79
N GLY A 83 -27.43 13.14 17.59
CA GLY A 83 -26.33 13.87 18.23
C GLY A 83 -24.97 13.38 17.76
N ILE A 84 -24.85 13.04 16.48
CA ILE A 84 -23.62 12.50 15.87
C ILE A 84 -22.95 13.58 15.03
N ASP A 85 -21.70 13.91 15.38
CA ASP A 85 -20.89 14.87 14.64
C ASP A 85 -20.33 14.22 13.36
N TYR A 86 -20.40 14.96 12.26
CA TYR A 86 -19.86 14.53 10.98
C TYR A 86 -19.42 15.72 10.12
N GLU A 87 -18.63 15.43 9.10
CA GLU A 87 -18.20 16.35 8.04
C GLU A 87 -18.45 15.72 6.68
N LYS A 88 -18.20 16.46 5.60
CA LYS A 88 -18.27 15.90 4.22
C LYS A 88 -17.36 14.69 4.03
N SER A 89 -16.26 14.61 4.77
CA SER A 89 -15.28 13.53 4.76
C SER A 89 -15.73 12.26 5.50
N GLY A 90 -16.74 12.33 6.39
CA GLY A 90 -17.26 11.19 7.14
C GLY A 90 -17.74 11.52 8.55
N ILE A 91 -18.27 10.51 9.23
CA ILE A 91 -18.69 10.58 10.63
C ILE A 91 -17.44 10.68 11.51
N LYS A 92 -17.44 11.61 12.46
CA LYS A 92 -16.32 11.77 13.43
C LYS A 92 -16.36 10.66 14.46
N VAL A 93 -15.22 9.99 14.62
CA VAL A 93 -15.02 8.93 15.62
C VAL A 93 -13.71 9.10 16.36
N ASP A 94 -13.66 8.56 17.58
CA ASP A 94 -12.40 8.38 18.31
C ASP A 94 -11.59 7.17 17.78
N ALA A 95 -10.39 6.94 18.32
CA ALA A 95 -9.56 5.80 17.94
C ALA A 95 -10.22 4.42 18.24
N GLY A 96 -11.27 4.39 19.04
CA GLY A 96 -12.07 3.21 19.33
C GLY A 96 -13.35 3.11 18.51
N LEU A 97 -13.50 3.98 17.48
CA LEU A 97 -14.65 4.04 16.57
C LEU A 97 -15.96 4.49 17.23
N THR A 98 -15.89 5.13 18.40
CA THR A 98 -17.05 5.69 19.07
C THR A 98 -17.32 7.09 18.51
N THR A 99 -18.57 7.40 18.19
CA THR A 99 -19.01 8.73 17.73
C THR A 99 -19.13 9.72 18.90
N SER A 100 -19.55 10.97 18.64
CA SER A 100 -19.93 11.94 19.68
C SER A 100 -21.07 11.41 20.57
N ASN A 101 -21.99 10.63 20.00
CA ASN A 101 -22.96 9.86 20.79
C ASN A 101 -22.32 8.54 21.27
N ARG A 102 -21.99 8.46 22.53
CA ARG A 102 -21.27 7.31 23.14
C ARG A 102 -21.98 5.95 23.03
N LYS A 103 -23.23 5.92 22.61
CA LYS A 103 -23.99 4.68 22.36
C LYS A 103 -23.89 4.21 20.92
N VAL A 104 -23.27 5.01 20.05
CA VAL A 104 -23.18 4.76 18.61
C VAL A 104 -21.73 4.64 18.17
N TYR A 105 -21.45 3.63 17.38
CA TYR A 105 -20.18 3.42 16.69
C TYR A 105 -20.37 3.62 15.20
N ALA A 106 -19.34 4.09 14.51
CA ALA A 106 -19.32 4.15 13.05
C ALA A 106 -18.05 3.49 12.51
N ILE A 107 -18.18 2.74 11.42
CA ILE A 107 -17.11 1.89 10.86
C ILE A 107 -17.10 1.95 9.32
N GLY A 108 -15.94 1.62 8.74
CA GLY A 108 -15.79 1.52 7.28
C GLY A 108 -15.89 2.86 6.57
N ASP A 109 -16.43 2.84 5.36
CA ASP A 109 -16.40 3.98 4.44
C ASP A 109 -17.13 5.24 4.98
N CYS A 110 -18.12 5.08 5.84
CA CYS A 110 -18.87 6.21 6.38
C CYS A 110 -18.06 7.11 7.33
N ILE A 111 -16.92 6.64 7.86
CA ILE A 111 -16.01 7.46 8.66
C ILE A 111 -14.90 8.12 7.83
N GLY A 112 -14.88 7.91 6.52
CA GLY A 112 -13.80 8.38 5.64
C GLY A 112 -12.51 7.59 5.81
N GLY A 113 -11.38 8.19 5.43
CA GLY A 113 -10.05 7.55 5.51
C GLY A 113 -9.86 6.44 4.48
N LEU A 114 -9.34 5.29 4.89
CA LEU A 114 -9.10 4.13 4.02
C LEU A 114 -10.41 3.39 3.75
N GLN A 115 -10.94 3.55 2.55
CA GLN A 115 -12.24 3.01 2.11
C GLN A 115 -12.07 1.64 1.44
N PHE A 116 -11.76 0.62 2.25
CA PHE A 116 -11.60 -0.77 1.79
C PHE A 116 -12.50 -1.70 2.61
N THR A 117 -13.01 -2.75 1.98
CA THR A 117 -13.86 -3.76 2.63
C THR A 117 -13.18 -4.42 3.83
N HIS A 118 -11.88 -4.75 3.71
CA HIS A 118 -11.13 -5.34 4.81
C HIS A 118 -10.90 -4.37 5.99
N VAL A 119 -10.90 -3.06 5.75
CA VAL A 119 -10.87 -2.04 6.81
C VAL A 119 -12.19 -2.02 7.58
N ALA A 120 -13.33 -2.07 6.90
CA ALA A 120 -14.64 -2.17 7.56
C ALA A 120 -14.73 -3.44 8.43
N ASN A 121 -14.22 -4.56 7.95
CA ASN A 121 -14.14 -5.83 8.69
C ASN A 121 -13.23 -5.73 9.93
N TYR A 122 -12.06 -5.12 9.78
CA TYR A 122 -11.14 -4.84 10.89
C TYR A 122 -11.80 -3.93 11.95
N HIS A 123 -12.49 -2.89 11.52
CA HIS A 123 -13.24 -1.99 12.39
C HIS A 123 -14.35 -2.72 13.15
N ALA A 124 -15.09 -3.62 12.49
CA ALA A 124 -16.12 -4.42 13.15
C ALA A 124 -15.55 -5.24 14.31
N GLY A 125 -14.39 -5.86 14.13
CA GLY A 125 -13.69 -6.59 15.20
C GLY A 125 -13.32 -5.71 16.40
N ILE A 126 -12.98 -4.43 16.18
CA ILE A 126 -12.71 -3.46 17.25
C ILE A 126 -14.01 -3.12 18.00
N VAL A 127 -15.09 -2.84 17.26
CA VAL A 127 -16.39 -2.48 17.87
C VAL A 127 -16.94 -3.65 18.70
N ILE A 128 -16.90 -4.88 18.19
CA ILE A 128 -17.35 -6.07 18.92
C ILE A 128 -16.60 -6.20 20.25
N ARG A 129 -15.27 -6.11 20.25
CA ARG A 129 -14.46 -6.16 21.48
C ARG A 129 -14.85 -5.09 22.49
N ARG A 130 -15.06 -3.85 22.02
CA ARG A 130 -15.39 -2.72 22.89
C ARG A 130 -16.85 -2.74 23.39
N ALA A 131 -17.79 -2.95 22.46
CA ALA A 131 -19.23 -2.85 22.74
C ALA A 131 -19.74 -4.04 23.57
N LEU A 132 -19.37 -5.26 23.19
CA LEU A 132 -19.87 -6.47 23.83
C LEU A 132 -18.98 -6.94 24.98
N PHE A 133 -17.68 -7.03 24.78
CA PHE A 133 -16.75 -7.60 25.76
C PHE A 133 -16.09 -6.57 26.68
N ARG A 134 -16.30 -5.27 26.43
CA ARG A 134 -15.67 -4.18 27.20
C ARG A 134 -14.15 -4.20 27.19
N ILE A 135 -13.54 -4.88 26.20
CA ILE A 135 -12.08 -4.97 26.03
C ILE A 135 -11.61 -3.71 25.32
N PRO A 136 -10.61 -2.97 25.85
CA PRO A 136 -10.02 -1.82 25.16
C PRO A 136 -9.41 -2.23 23.83
N ALA A 137 -9.82 -1.57 22.75
CA ALA A 137 -9.28 -1.77 21.40
C ALA A 137 -9.25 -0.43 20.66
N LYS A 138 -8.24 -0.26 19.80
CA LYS A 138 -8.04 0.95 18.99
C LYS A 138 -7.65 0.56 17.56
N VAL A 139 -8.00 1.42 16.62
CA VAL A 139 -7.55 1.31 15.23
C VAL A 139 -6.05 1.58 15.15
N ASP A 140 -5.32 0.70 14.48
CA ASP A 140 -3.95 0.92 14.03
C ASP A 140 -3.95 0.94 12.49
N THR A 141 -3.88 2.12 11.91
CA THR A 141 -3.87 2.28 10.45
C THR A 141 -2.53 1.86 9.82
N GLY A 142 -1.47 1.80 10.61
CA GLY A 142 -0.13 1.42 10.14
C GLY A 142 0.03 -0.07 9.78
N VAL A 143 -0.97 -0.89 10.08
CA VAL A 143 -0.95 -2.33 9.76
C VAL A 143 -1.91 -2.71 8.63
N ILE A 144 -2.61 -1.74 8.05
CA ILE A 144 -3.61 -1.97 7.01
C ILE A 144 -2.92 -2.03 5.65
N PRO A 145 -2.97 -3.17 4.94
CA PRO A 145 -2.45 -3.26 3.59
C PRO A 145 -3.45 -2.68 2.58
N TRP A 146 -2.94 -2.29 1.40
CA TRP A 146 -3.78 -2.03 0.22
C TRP A 146 -3.14 -2.58 -1.04
N VAL A 147 -3.97 -2.82 -2.05
CA VAL A 147 -3.56 -3.39 -3.34
C VAL A 147 -4.18 -2.58 -4.47
N THR A 148 -3.37 -2.30 -5.48
CA THR A 148 -3.80 -1.83 -6.79
C THR A 148 -3.79 -3.05 -7.72
N TYR A 149 -4.97 -3.44 -8.20
CA TYR A 149 -5.19 -4.65 -8.99
C TYR A 149 -4.98 -4.39 -10.49
N THR A 150 -3.80 -3.93 -10.81
CA THR A 150 -3.29 -3.82 -12.17
C THR A 150 -2.53 -5.09 -12.55
N GLU A 151 -1.99 -5.17 -13.76
CA GLU A 151 -1.05 -6.20 -14.17
C GLU A 151 0.25 -5.51 -14.67
N PRO A 152 1.35 -5.63 -13.87
CA PRO A 152 1.48 -6.31 -12.58
C PRO A 152 0.70 -5.63 -11.44
N GLU A 153 0.29 -6.43 -10.42
CA GLU A 153 -0.30 -5.88 -9.19
C GLU A 153 0.71 -5.06 -8.38
N MET A 154 0.22 -4.08 -7.64
CA MET A 154 1.04 -3.35 -6.67
C MET A 154 0.38 -3.37 -5.29
N ALA A 155 1.12 -3.81 -4.27
CA ALA A 155 0.64 -3.91 -2.90
C ALA A 155 1.57 -3.19 -1.91
N HIS A 156 1.00 -2.66 -0.84
CA HIS A 156 1.74 -1.95 0.19
C HIS A 156 1.17 -2.21 1.59
N VAL A 157 2.04 -2.14 2.60
CA VAL A 157 1.66 -2.09 4.02
C VAL A 157 2.70 -1.34 4.83
N GLY A 158 2.25 -0.53 5.79
CA GLY A 158 3.12 0.21 6.71
C GLY A 158 3.57 1.57 6.17
N LEU A 159 4.83 1.93 6.40
CA LEU A 159 5.39 3.20 5.95
C LEU A 159 6.08 3.06 4.60
N THR A 160 5.80 3.98 3.69
CA THR A 160 6.62 4.15 2.48
C THR A 160 8.04 4.58 2.86
N GLU A 161 9.00 4.47 1.94
CA GLU A 161 10.37 4.94 2.18
C GLU A 161 10.39 6.43 2.59
N ALA A 162 9.64 7.28 1.90
CA ALA A 162 9.55 8.70 2.21
C ALA A 162 9.02 8.92 3.63
N ALA A 163 7.86 8.36 3.98
CA ALA A 163 7.26 8.49 5.31
C ALA A 163 8.15 7.90 6.43
N ALA A 164 8.92 6.86 6.13
CA ALA A 164 9.86 6.31 7.10
C ALA A 164 11.07 7.21 7.31
N ARG A 165 11.61 7.84 6.24
CA ARG A 165 12.72 8.80 6.35
C ARG A 165 12.33 10.06 7.11
N ASP A 166 11.09 10.53 6.96
CA ASP A 166 10.57 11.68 7.72
C ASP A 166 10.44 11.35 9.22
N LYS A 167 10.10 10.11 9.55
CA LYS A 167 9.80 9.70 10.93
C LYS A 167 11.01 9.16 11.70
N TYR A 168 12.00 8.59 11.00
CA TYR A 168 13.15 7.92 11.60
C TYR A 168 14.47 8.51 11.10
N SER A 169 15.39 8.80 12.01
CA SER A 169 16.71 9.35 11.69
C SER A 169 17.58 8.46 10.80
N LYS A 170 17.34 7.15 10.84
CA LYS A 170 18.06 6.15 10.02
C LYS A 170 17.16 4.99 9.67
N VAL A 171 17.01 4.76 8.38
CA VAL A 171 16.31 3.61 7.80
C VAL A 171 17.20 2.90 6.79
N ASN A 172 17.05 1.59 6.67
CA ASN A 172 17.63 0.80 5.59
C ASN A 172 16.49 0.41 4.65
N VAL A 173 16.75 0.51 3.34
CA VAL A 173 15.79 0.14 2.30
C VAL A 173 16.36 -1.06 1.56
N LEU A 174 15.63 -2.15 1.61
CA LEU A 174 16.00 -3.43 1.04
C LEU A 174 15.21 -3.64 -0.25
N ARG A 175 15.84 -4.13 -1.31
CA ARG A 175 15.20 -4.38 -2.60
C ARG A 175 15.57 -5.75 -3.12
N TRP A 176 14.59 -6.41 -3.75
CA TRP A 176 14.81 -7.66 -4.48
C TRP A 176 13.95 -7.65 -5.73
N PRO A 177 14.54 -7.75 -6.93
CA PRO A 177 13.80 -7.76 -8.18
C PRO A 177 13.14 -9.12 -8.44
N MET A 178 11.98 -9.12 -9.10
CA MET A 178 11.25 -10.35 -9.44
C MET A 178 12.01 -11.22 -10.45
N HIS A 179 12.80 -10.64 -11.34
CA HIS A 179 13.59 -11.40 -12.32
C HIS A 179 14.68 -12.30 -11.71
N GLU A 180 15.03 -12.12 -10.43
CA GLU A 180 15.93 -13.03 -9.69
C GLU A 180 15.15 -14.15 -8.97
N ASN A 181 13.85 -14.33 -9.25
CA ASN A 181 13.04 -15.40 -8.70
C ASN A 181 12.78 -16.49 -9.73
N ASP A 182 13.18 -17.72 -9.45
CA ASP A 182 13.10 -18.85 -10.40
C ASP A 182 11.66 -19.18 -10.81
N ARG A 183 10.69 -18.99 -9.92
CA ARG A 183 9.27 -19.19 -10.25
C ARG A 183 8.76 -18.10 -11.19
N ALA A 184 9.16 -16.85 -10.98
CA ALA A 184 8.82 -15.74 -11.87
C ALA A 184 9.45 -15.95 -13.27
N GLN A 185 10.70 -16.46 -13.33
CA GLN A 185 11.34 -16.82 -14.57
C GLN A 185 10.57 -17.93 -15.31
N ALA A 186 10.18 -19.00 -14.61
CA ALA A 186 9.42 -20.09 -15.20
C ALA A 186 8.03 -19.67 -15.72
N GLN A 187 7.43 -18.66 -15.10
CA GLN A 187 6.12 -18.12 -15.48
C GLN A 187 6.22 -16.95 -16.48
N LEU A 188 7.42 -16.43 -16.76
CA LEU A 188 7.68 -15.24 -17.56
C LEU A 188 7.03 -13.96 -16.95
N THR A 189 6.86 -13.93 -15.63
CA THR A 189 6.30 -12.80 -14.87
C THR A 189 7.40 -12.09 -14.07
N THR A 190 8.47 -11.72 -14.77
CA THR A 190 9.73 -11.24 -14.18
C THR A 190 9.72 -9.75 -13.83
N GLU A 191 8.69 -9.03 -14.23
CA GLU A 191 8.58 -7.60 -14.00
C GLU A 191 8.22 -7.30 -12.53
N GLY A 192 8.93 -6.35 -11.94
CA GLY A 192 8.64 -5.89 -10.60
C GLY A 192 9.73 -6.13 -9.57
N LEU A 193 9.42 -5.78 -8.34
CA LEU A 193 10.34 -5.88 -7.19
C LEU A 193 9.60 -5.91 -5.86
N VAL A 194 10.31 -6.38 -4.84
CA VAL A 194 9.95 -6.23 -3.42
C VAL A 194 10.84 -5.16 -2.80
N LYS A 195 10.25 -4.19 -2.11
CA LYS A 195 10.92 -3.11 -1.39
C LYS A 195 10.49 -3.11 0.06
N VAL A 196 11.44 -3.22 0.99
CA VAL A 196 11.17 -3.29 2.42
C VAL A 196 11.95 -2.21 3.15
N VAL A 197 11.29 -1.50 4.03
CA VAL A 197 11.89 -0.45 4.86
C VAL A 197 12.02 -0.96 6.30
N VAL A 198 13.23 -0.87 6.84
CA VAL A 198 13.53 -1.28 8.22
C VAL A 198 14.27 -0.18 8.98
N ASP A 199 14.08 -0.14 10.30
CA ASP A 199 14.84 0.76 11.16
C ASP A 199 16.28 0.24 11.41
N LYS A 200 17.09 1.04 12.10
CA LYS A 200 18.48 0.68 12.46
C LYS A 200 18.60 -0.60 13.30
N ARG A 201 17.52 -1.06 13.93
CA ARG A 201 17.47 -2.29 14.75
C ARG A 201 16.88 -3.47 13.98
N GLY A 202 16.58 -3.28 12.69
CA GLY A 202 15.98 -4.29 11.83
C GLY A 202 14.49 -4.50 12.04
N ARG A 203 13.77 -3.58 12.74
CA ARG A 203 12.31 -3.63 12.83
C ARG A 203 11.72 -3.27 11.48
N ILE A 204 10.76 -4.05 11.02
CA ILE A 204 10.07 -3.82 9.76
C ILE A 204 9.11 -2.64 9.94
N LEU A 205 9.26 -1.61 9.13
CA LEU A 205 8.46 -0.38 9.14
C LEU A 205 7.43 -0.35 8.04
N GLY A 206 7.73 -0.93 6.89
CA GLY A 206 6.85 -1.02 5.75
C GLY A 206 7.39 -1.95 4.67
N ALA A 207 6.51 -2.38 3.79
CA ALA A 207 6.83 -3.19 2.63
C ALA A 207 5.94 -2.82 1.45
N SER A 208 6.51 -2.80 0.26
CA SER A 208 5.82 -2.60 -1.02
C SER A 208 6.26 -3.70 -1.98
N ILE A 209 5.34 -4.20 -2.77
CA ILE A 209 5.60 -5.23 -3.78
C ILE A 209 4.91 -4.79 -5.07
N VAL A 210 5.61 -4.86 -6.17
CA VAL A 210 5.00 -4.81 -7.51
C VAL A 210 5.41 -6.07 -8.25
N GLY A 211 4.44 -6.75 -8.85
CA GLY A 211 4.64 -8.02 -9.56
C GLY A 211 3.43 -8.93 -9.49
N GLU A 212 3.58 -10.10 -10.08
CA GLU A 212 2.56 -11.14 -10.07
C GLU A 212 2.15 -11.53 -8.65
N ASN A 213 0.82 -11.54 -8.37
CA ASN A 213 0.25 -11.89 -7.08
C ASN A 213 0.77 -11.02 -5.90
N ALA A 214 1.09 -9.74 -6.13
CA ALA A 214 1.59 -8.88 -5.07
C ALA A 214 0.62 -8.78 -3.89
N GLY A 215 -0.70 -8.82 -4.14
CA GLY A 215 -1.75 -8.82 -3.11
C GLY A 215 -1.69 -10.04 -2.18
N GLU A 216 -1.29 -11.20 -2.70
CA GLU A 216 -1.07 -12.39 -1.88
C GLU A 216 0.28 -12.34 -1.16
N LEU A 217 1.32 -11.87 -1.82
CA LEU A 217 2.68 -11.81 -1.27
C LEU A 217 2.82 -10.81 -0.12
N ILE A 218 2.06 -9.70 -0.12
CA ILE A 218 2.13 -8.65 0.90
C ILE A 218 1.61 -9.11 2.28
N GLN A 219 0.80 -10.16 2.34
CA GLN A 219 0.16 -10.61 3.57
C GLN A 219 1.16 -11.02 4.65
N MET A 220 2.28 -11.62 4.27
CA MET A 220 3.37 -11.96 5.20
C MET A 220 3.95 -10.71 5.87
N TRP A 221 4.11 -9.62 5.12
CA TRP A 221 4.60 -8.35 5.64
C TRP A 221 3.56 -7.67 6.53
N SER A 222 2.27 -7.77 6.18
CA SER A 222 1.18 -7.27 7.02
C SER A 222 1.18 -7.97 8.39
N LEU A 223 1.32 -9.31 8.41
CA LEU A 223 1.48 -10.06 9.66
C LEU A 223 2.72 -9.64 10.42
N ALA A 224 3.88 -9.55 9.76
CA ALA A 224 5.15 -9.19 10.40
C ALA A 224 5.12 -7.78 11.01
N ILE A 225 4.51 -6.80 10.34
CA ILE A 225 4.36 -5.42 10.83
C ILE A 225 3.38 -5.37 11.99
N SER A 226 2.22 -6.03 11.89
CA SER A 226 1.22 -6.07 12.97
C SER A 226 1.78 -6.66 14.26
N GLN A 227 2.68 -7.65 14.15
CA GLN A 227 3.37 -8.28 15.27
C GLN A 227 4.71 -7.59 15.63
N LYS A 228 5.03 -6.45 15.01
CA LYS A 228 6.26 -5.67 15.26
C LYS A 228 7.53 -6.50 15.11
N MET A 229 7.52 -7.45 14.17
CA MET A 229 8.63 -8.37 13.95
C MET A 229 9.87 -7.66 13.39
N LYS A 230 11.02 -8.29 13.58
CA LYS A 230 12.29 -7.89 12.97
C LYS A 230 12.53 -8.67 11.67
N ILE A 231 13.24 -8.05 10.75
CA ILE A 231 13.57 -8.62 9.44
C ILE A 231 14.26 -10.00 9.54
N LYS A 232 14.98 -10.27 10.63
CA LYS A 232 15.61 -11.57 10.91
C LYS A 232 14.60 -12.74 10.90
N VAL A 233 13.36 -12.51 11.30
CA VAL A 233 12.32 -13.56 11.27
C VAL A 233 12.05 -14.00 9.83
N MET A 234 12.02 -13.05 8.91
CA MET A 234 11.80 -13.33 7.48
C MET A 234 12.96 -14.08 6.83
N MET A 235 14.16 -14.02 7.40
CA MET A 235 15.31 -14.81 6.93
C MET A 235 15.25 -16.28 7.40
N ASN A 236 14.72 -16.51 8.60
CA ASN A 236 14.70 -17.83 9.21
C ASN A 236 13.51 -18.68 8.77
N TRP A 237 12.55 -18.08 8.09
CA TRP A 237 11.42 -18.77 7.55
C TRP A 237 11.82 -19.68 6.37
N ILE A 238 11.21 -20.87 6.28
CA ILE A 238 11.45 -21.80 5.18
C ILE A 238 10.37 -21.60 4.11
N SER A 239 10.78 -21.13 2.94
CA SER A 239 9.90 -21.00 1.77
C SER A 239 9.92 -22.29 0.96
N PRO A 240 8.77 -22.81 0.52
CA PRO A 240 8.75 -23.85 -0.50
C PRO A 240 9.39 -23.36 -1.80
N TYR A 241 10.08 -24.26 -2.50
CA TYR A 241 10.75 -23.95 -3.76
C TYR A 241 10.17 -24.82 -4.90
N PRO A 242 9.93 -24.25 -6.11
CA PRO A 242 10.00 -22.83 -6.46
C PRO A 242 8.64 -22.13 -6.19
N THR A 243 8.68 -20.96 -5.54
CA THR A 243 7.48 -20.15 -5.32
C THR A 243 7.77 -18.64 -5.50
N LEU A 244 6.75 -17.86 -5.87
CA LEU A 244 6.88 -16.40 -5.90
C LEU A 244 7.17 -15.84 -4.49
N SER A 245 6.61 -16.43 -3.44
CA SER A 245 6.79 -15.95 -2.07
C SER A 245 8.23 -16.01 -1.56
N GLU A 246 9.13 -16.76 -2.21
CA GLU A 246 10.57 -16.78 -1.89
C GLU A 246 11.20 -15.37 -1.96
N VAL A 247 10.68 -14.46 -2.78
CA VAL A 247 11.16 -13.07 -2.85
C VAL A 247 11.12 -12.37 -1.48
N ASN A 248 10.14 -12.72 -0.63
CA ASN A 248 10.01 -12.17 0.71
C ASN A 248 11.16 -12.58 1.64
N LYS A 249 11.69 -13.78 1.45
CA LYS A 249 12.89 -14.26 2.14
C LYS A 249 14.16 -13.64 1.55
N ARG A 250 14.24 -13.59 0.22
CA ARG A 250 15.42 -13.07 -0.50
C ARG A 250 15.67 -11.59 -0.18
N VAL A 251 14.65 -10.75 -0.18
CA VAL A 251 14.80 -9.35 0.20
C VAL A 251 15.30 -9.18 1.64
N ALA A 252 14.89 -10.04 2.57
CA ALA A 252 15.34 -9.97 3.96
C ALA A 252 16.85 -10.23 4.11
N TYR A 253 17.46 -11.09 3.30
CA TYR A 253 18.91 -11.31 3.29
C TYR A 253 19.70 -10.05 2.92
N ARG A 254 19.12 -9.10 2.18
CA ARG A 254 19.80 -7.83 1.82
C ARG A 254 20.20 -7.01 3.05
N GLN A 255 19.50 -7.18 4.18
CA GLN A 255 19.87 -6.51 5.45
C GLN A 255 21.29 -6.84 5.89
N TYR A 256 21.78 -8.03 5.54
CA TYR A 256 23.08 -8.55 5.97
C TYR A 256 24.06 -8.78 4.81
N ALA A 257 23.71 -8.34 3.60
CA ALA A 257 24.51 -8.55 2.40
C ALA A 257 25.95 -8.03 2.55
N THR A 258 26.15 -6.92 3.28
CA THR A 258 27.47 -6.33 3.54
C THR A 258 28.17 -6.92 4.76
N ALA A 259 27.53 -7.81 5.53
CA ALA A 259 28.12 -8.36 6.74
C ALA A 259 29.37 -9.21 6.42
N ALA A 260 29.32 -10.00 5.36
CA ALA A 260 30.44 -10.84 4.93
C ALA A 260 31.67 -10.03 4.46
N SER A 261 31.48 -8.80 3.96
CA SER A 261 32.56 -7.88 3.60
C SER A 261 33.08 -7.03 4.76
N ASN A 262 32.39 -7.05 5.91
CA ASN A 262 32.79 -6.29 7.09
C ASN A 262 34.07 -6.89 7.71
N THR A 263 35.11 -6.07 7.83
CA THR A 263 36.42 -6.51 8.34
C THR A 263 36.36 -7.13 9.74
N ALA A 264 35.50 -6.60 10.63
CA ALA A 264 35.32 -7.14 11.97
C ALA A 264 34.67 -8.53 11.96
N VAL A 265 33.63 -8.71 11.12
CA VAL A 265 32.96 -10.01 10.93
C VAL A 265 33.93 -11.03 10.35
N ARG A 266 34.73 -10.66 9.34
CA ARG A 266 35.76 -11.53 8.76
C ARG A 266 36.84 -11.95 9.76
N LYS A 267 37.26 -11.04 10.65
CA LYS A 267 38.21 -11.38 11.73
C LYS A 267 37.59 -12.38 12.69
N VAL A 268 36.33 -12.20 13.08
CA VAL A 268 35.62 -13.15 13.96
C VAL A 268 35.48 -14.52 13.29
N ILE A 269 35.08 -14.57 12.01
CA ILE A 269 35.00 -15.82 11.23
C ILE A 269 36.39 -16.52 11.16
N GLY A 270 37.43 -15.74 10.86
CA GLY A 270 38.80 -16.29 10.81
C GLY A 270 39.32 -16.78 12.17
N TRP A 271 38.87 -16.21 13.28
CA TRP A 271 39.15 -16.70 14.60
C TRP A 271 38.40 -18.01 14.91
N LEU A 272 37.05 -18.02 14.60
CA LEU A 272 36.21 -19.20 14.80
C LEU A 272 36.71 -20.41 13.96
N ALA A 273 37.17 -20.17 12.72
CA ALA A 273 37.73 -21.22 11.84
C ALA A 273 38.99 -21.91 12.41
N LYS A 274 39.63 -21.33 13.44
CA LYS A 274 40.79 -21.96 14.11
C LYS A 274 40.37 -22.81 15.33
N LEU A 275 39.09 -22.82 15.68
CA LEU A 275 38.55 -23.57 16.81
C LEU A 275 38.01 -24.96 16.44
N GLY A 276 38.03 -25.34 15.15
CA GLY A 276 37.62 -26.66 14.66
C GLY A 276 36.82 -26.55 13.39
#